data_c17383895c8ddf465143d7d1ebb54491
#
_entry.id   c17383895c8ddf465143d7d1ebb54491
#
_cell.length_a   1.000
_cell.length_b   1.000
_cell.length_c   1.000
_cell.angle_alpha   90.00
_cell.angle_beta   90.00
_cell.angle_gamma   90.00
#
_symmetry.space_group_name_H-M   'P 1'
#
loop_
_entity.id
_entity.type
_entity.pdbx_description
1 polymer ?
#
loop_
_entity_poly.entity_id
_entity_poly.type
_entity_poly.pdbx_seq_one_letter_code
_entity_poly.pdbx_strand_id
1 'polypeptide(L)'
;MAASDTFPGSTPNTLRQRGTQFQAFGRDSTLSMERISSRSNPKRIAIIGNHLPRQCGIATFTTDLCNAIAAEYRASELSVVAVNDPLSPYAYPARVRFEIAEGDISSYRAAASYLNSRDIDVVCLQHEYGIYGGKAGSHILELLKHLRMPVVTTLHTVLREPDVDQRNVLQEIAACSERLVVMSEHSSRFLQEVFGVPDDKIDLIPHGIPDLPFAASKVDTIAPGTKKNTVLLTFGLLSPNKGFESVIHALPGILSRHSDVVYIIAGATHPHVRLCKGDQYRFQLQALAKKLGVEKNVIFYNRFVSPQEMASLVTSADIYITPYRYEAQAVSGTLAFALGAGKTIISTPYWYATELLADGRGALVPFEDSGAIADATIGLLDDDTAREAMSNRAYLYARRMIWNRVAQSYMRAFVSARVNCMQPDRLGFSVQTVERSNTSRLASA
;
A
#
# COMPACT_ATOMS: atom_id res chain seq x y z
N MET A 1 -51.84 -58.19 -1.21
CA MET A 1 -51.18 -58.89 -0.10
C MET A 1 -50.15 -57.93 0.42
N ALA A 2 -50.50 -57.06 1.36
CA ALA A 2 -50.54 -57.27 2.79
C ALA A 2 -49.14 -57.52 3.35
N ALA A 3 -48.63 -56.48 3.99
CA ALA A 3 -48.33 -56.51 5.42
C ALA A 3 -47.78 -55.16 5.86
N SER A 4 -48.54 -54.56 6.71
CA SER A 4 -48.21 -53.48 7.67
C SER A 4 -47.26 -54.00 8.73
N ASP A 5 -46.30 -53.15 9.16
CA ASP A 5 -45.81 -53.24 10.54
C ASP A 5 -45.47 -51.84 11.06
N THR A 6 -46.24 -51.48 12.06
CA THR A 6 -46.13 -50.34 12.93
C THR A 6 -45.08 -50.60 14.04
N PHE A 7 -44.19 -49.62 14.34
CA PHE A 7 -43.45 -49.58 15.60
C PHE A 7 -43.54 -48.21 16.28
N PRO A 8 -43.45 -48.18 17.61
CA PRO A 8 -44.00 -47.12 18.45
C PRO A 8 -43.02 -46.00 18.78
N GLY A 9 -43.63 -44.95 19.26
CA GLY A 9 -43.00 -43.68 19.58
C GLY A 9 -41.90 -43.69 20.63
N SER A 10 -40.97 -42.80 20.48
CA SER A 10 -40.07 -42.34 21.52
C SER A 10 -40.18 -40.83 21.66
N THR A 11 -40.41 -40.43 22.89
CA THR A 11 -40.57 -39.07 23.41
C THR A 11 -39.42 -38.11 23.08
N PRO A 12 -39.66 -36.83 22.87
CA PRO A 12 -38.59 -35.85 22.64
C PRO A 12 -37.93 -35.45 23.95
N ASN A 13 -36.62 -35.60 23.98
CA ASN A 13 -35.74 -35.17 25.06
C ASN A 13 -35.54 -33.65 24.97
N THR A 14 -36.10 -32.94 25.95
CA THR A 14 -35.96 -31.49 26.14
C THR A 14 -34.51 -31.15 26.55
N LEU A 15 -33.68 -30.75 25.59
CA LEU A 15 -32.43 -30.07 25.90
C LEU A 15 -32.72 -28.62 26.28
N ARG A 16 -32.59 -28.34 27.55
CA ARG A 16 -32.54 -26.99 28.12
C ARG A 16 -31.41 -26.19 27.44
N GLN A 17 -31.78 -25.25 26.61
CA GLN A 17 -30.92 -24.16 26.22
C GLN A 17 -30.63 -23.27 27.42
N ARG A 18 -29.40 -23.34 27.94
CA ARG A 18 -28.87 -22.30 28.82
C ARG A 18 -28.62 -21.06 27.96
N GLY A 19 -29.55 -20.13 28.01
CA GLY A 19 -29.35 -18.79 27.49
C GLY A 19 -28.26 -18.09 28.29
N THR A 20 -27.09 -17.91 27.68
CA THR A 20 -26.12 -16.93 28.14
C THR A 20 -26.68 -15.56 27.80
N GLN A 21 -27.17 -14.86 28.83
CA GLN A 21 -27.47 -13.42 28.73
C GLN A 21 -26.16 -12.70 28.42
N PHE A 22 -25.98 -12.28 27.15
CA PHE A 22 -25.07 -11.21 26.83
C PHE A 22 -25.67 -9.92 27.37
N GLN A 23 -25.21 -9.49 28.54
CA GLN A 23 -25.47 -8.17 29.05
C GLN A 23 -24.90 -7.15 28.05
N ALA A 24 -25.76 -6.27 27.58
CA ALA A 24 -25.42 -5.12 26.76
C ALA A 24 -24.57 -4.12 27.57
N PHE A 25 -23.27 -4.34 27.64
CA PHE A 25 -22.27 -3.34 28.02
C PHE A 25 -21.64 -2.77 26.74
N GLY A 26 -22.32 -1.88 26.06
CA GLY A 26 -21.80 -1.47 24.76
C GLY A 26 -22.13 -0.04 24.30
N ARG A 27 -23.11 0.65 24.87
CA ARG A 27 -23.47 1.98 24.34
C ARG A 27 -22.83 3.16 25.07
N ASP A 28 -22.53 3.04 26.34
CA ASP A 28 -21.90 4.15 27.10
C ASP A 28 -20.38 4.21 26.95
N SER A 29 -19.71 3.06 26.75
CA SER A 29 -18.25 3.04 26.54
C SER A 29 -17.82 3.55 25.16
N THR A 30 -18.60 3.29 24.11
CA THR A 30 -18.33 3.81 22.76
C THR A 30 -18.54 5.32 22.67
N LEU A 31 -19.60 5.85 23.28
CA LEU A 31 -19.86 7.30 23.32
C LEU A 31 -18.83 8.05 24.19
N SER A 32 -18.33 7.44 25.26
CA SER A 32 -17.24 8.02 26.06
C SER A 32 -15.90 7.96 25.35
N MET A 33 -15.58 6.89 24.64
CA MET A 33 -14.37 6.79 23.80
C MET A 33 -14.40 7.75 22.61
N GLU A 34 -15.53 7.93 21.93
CA GLU A 34 -15.65 8.91 20.85
C GLU A 34 -15.51 10.36 21.33
N ARG A 35 -16.05 10.70 22.51
CA ARG A 35 -15.89 12.04 23.12
C ARG A 35 -14.49 12.30 23.65
N ILE A 36 -13.77 11.27 24.14
CA ILE A 36 -12.36 11.35 24.54
C ILE A 36 -11.48 11.46 23.30
N SER A 37 -11.79 10.70 22.24
CA SER A 37 -11.08 10.71 20.96
C SER A 37 -11.10 12.09 20.29
N SER A 38 -12.26 12.76 20.21
CA SER A 38 -12.35 14.07 19.56
C SER A 38 -11.59 15.19 20.29
N ARG A 39 -11.39 15.07 21.61
CA ARG A 39 -10.56 16.01 22.41
C ARG A 39 -9.07 15.68 22.38
N SER A 40 -8.69 14.48 21.95
CA SER A 40 -7.31 13.99 21.96
C SER A 40 -6.65 13.95 20.58
N ASN A 41 -7.36 14.28 19.50
CA ASN A 41 -6.78 14.33 18.17
C ASN A 41 -5.58 15.28 18.12
N PRO A 42 -4.45 14.87 17.49
CA PRO A 42 -3.30 15.75 17.33
C PRO A 42 -3.68 16.99 16.52
N LYS A 43 -3.25 18.14 17.00
CA LYS A 43 -3.50 19.44 16.35
C LYS A 43 -2.47 19.76 15.28
N ARG A 44 -1.22 19.32 15.46
CA ARG A 44 -0.12 19.55 14.53
C ARG A 44 0.55 18.21 14.19
N ILE A 45 0.42 17.82 12.94
CA ILE A 45 0.94 16.57 12.40
C ILE A 45 2.00 16.90 11.36
N ALA A 46 3.19 16.33 11.49
CA ALA A 46 4.22 16.44 10.47
C ALA A 46 4.35 15.10 9.73
N ILE A 47 4.36 15.13 8.40
CA ILE A 47 4.56 13.94 7.57
C ILE A 47 5.93 14.05 6.90
N ILE A 48 6.76 13.02 7.03
CA ILE A 48 8.10 12.95 6.45
C ILE A 48 8.09 11.93 5.32
N GLY A 49 8.56 12.31 4.14
CA GLY A 49 8.65 11.43 2.97
C GLY A 49 8.72 12.23 1.68
N ASN A 50 8.53 11.55 0.56
CA ASN A 50 8.41 12.23 -0.73
C ASN A 50 7.04 12.88 -0.86
N HIS A 51 6.94 13.97 -1.61
CA HIS A 51 5.68 14.68 -1.89
C HIS A 51 5.63 15.11 -3.36
N LEU A 52 4.43 15.22 -3.93
CA LEU A 52 4.27 15.84 -5.27
C LEU A 52 4.81 17.28 -5.26
N PRO A 53 5.50 17.74 -6.33
CA PRO A 53 5.48 17.20 -7.69
C PRO A 53 6.54 16.13 -8.00
N ARG A 54 7.28 15.60 -7.05
CA ARG A 54 8.17 14.46 -7.30
C ARG A 54 7.36 13.27 -7.82
N GLN A 55 7.75 12.71 -8.98
CA GLN A 55 6.99 11.67 -9.68
C GLN A 55 7.37 10.28 -9.17
N CYS A 56 6.78 9.87 -8.06
CA CYS A 56 6.90 8.50 -7.53
C CYS A 56 5.66 8.09 -6.74
N GLY A 57 5.49 6.78 -6.51
CA GLY A 57 4.35 6.22 -5.78
C GLY A 57 4.22 6.74 -4.35
N ILE A 58 5.35 6.88 -3.64
CA ILE A 58 5.37 7.40 -2.26
C ILE A 58 4.93 8.87 -2.21
N ALA A 59 5.37 9.69 -3.17
CA ALA A 59 4.95 11.10 -3.24
C ALA A 59 3.43 11.23 -3.46
N THR A 60 2.86 10.39 -4.33
CA THR A 60 1.42 10.34 -4.56
C THR A 60 0.70 9.91 -3.27
N PHE A 61 1.13 8.80 -2.66
CA PHE A 61 0.55 8.30 -1.40
C PHE A 61 0.58 9.36 -0.29
N THR A 62 1.74 9.98 -0.07
CA THR A 62 1.92 11.03 0.96
C THR A 62 0.98 12.21 0.72
N THR A 63 0.89 12.65 -0.53
CA THR A 63 0.00 13.78 -0.91
C THR A 63 -1.46 13.44 -0.68
N ASP A 64 -1.89 12.24 -1.09
CA ASP A 64 -3.27 11.79 -0.94
C ASP A 64 -3.64 11.59 0.53
N LEU A 65 -2.74 11.00 1.34
CA LEU A 65 -2.93 10.88 2.79
C LEU A 65 -3.07 12.24 3.46
N CYS A 66 -2.20 13.21 3.11
CA CYS A 66 -2.30 14.58 3.60
C CYS A 66 -3.65 15.21 3.26
N ASN A 67 -4.10 15.06 2.01
CA ASN A 67 -5.36 15.60 1.55
C ASN A 67 -6.55 14.96 2.28
N ALA A 68 -6.53 13.65 2.48
CA ALA A 68 -7.57 12.91 3.17
C ALA A 68 -7.67 13.30 4.66
N ILE A 69 -6.55 13.40 5.35
CA ILE A 69 -6.54 13.84 6.76
C ILE A 69 -7.01 15.30 6.87
N ALA A 70 -6.55 16.19 5.99
CA ALA A 70 -6.98 17.60 6.00
C ALA A 70 -8.47 17.77 5.71
N ALA A 71 -9.06 16.94 4.86
CA ALA A 71 -10.49 16.97 4.55
C ALA A 71 -11.33 16.46 5.73
N GLU A 72 -10.91 15.38 6.38
CA GLU A 72 -11.64 14.71 7.45
C GLU A 72 -11.44 15.41 8.81
N TYR A 73 -10.24 15.94 9.07
CA TYR A 73 -9.85 16.55 10.36
C TYR A 73 -9.40 18.00 10.18
N ARG A 74 -10.33 18.89 9.86
CA ARG A 74 -10.07 20.30 9.55
C ARG A 74 -9.40 21.09 10.68
N ALA A 75 -9.48 20.60 11.93
CA ALA A 75 -8.85 21.22 13.09
C ALA A 75 -7.38 20.82 13.25
N SER A 76 -6.89 19.85 12.47
CA SER A 76 -5.50 19.41 12.48
C SER A 76 -4.70 20.13 11.39
N GLU A 77 -3.64 20.79 11.78
CA GLU A 77 -2.65 21.39 10.87
C GLU A 77 -1.67 20.32 10.40
N LEU A 78 -1.54 20.19 9.09
CA LEU A 78 -0.58 19.26 8.48
C LEU A 78 0.57 20.03 7.85
N SER A 79 1.78 19.60 8.16
CA SER A 79 3.01 20.04 7.52
C SER A 79 3.76 18.84 6.92
N VAL A 80 4.56 19.08 5.89
CA VAL A 80 5.37 18.04 5.25
C VAL A 80 6.84 18.44 5.31
N VAL A 81 7.68 17.47 5.65
CA VAL A 81 9.12 17.49 5.45
C VAL A 81 9.42 16.63 4.25
N ALA A 82 9.72 17.24 3.11
CA ALA A 82 9.94 16.53 1.86
C ALA A 82 11.39 16.06 1.73
N VAL A 83 11.59 14.84 1.24
CA VAL A 83 12.93 14.32 0.91
C VAL A 83 13.18 14.48 -0.57
N ASN A 84 14.22 15.22 -0.93
CA ASN A 84 14.60 15.55 -2.28
C ASN A 84 15.74 14.68 -2.78
N ASP A 85 15.56 14.14 -3.99
CA ASP A 85 16.66 13.52 -4.74
C ASP A 85 17.58 14.59 -5.37
N PRO A 86 18.71 14.19 -5.95
CA PRO A 86 19.65 15.13 -6.58
C PRO A 86 19.08 15.88 -7.79
N LEU A 87 17.89 15.51 -8.29
CA LEU A 87 17.24 16.16 -9.45
C LEU A 87 16.46 17.43 -9.07
N SER A 88 16.39 17.77 -7.80
CA SER A 88 15.80 19.02 -7.27
C SER A 88 16.37 20.27 -7.96
N PRO A 89 15.60 21.40 -8.05
CA PRO A 89 14.52 21.79 -7.13
C PRO A 89 13.12 21.42 -7.60
N TYR A 90 12.24 21.13 -6.65
CA TYR A 90 10.81 20.94 -6.87
C TYR A 90 10.04 22.19 -6.40
N ALA A 91 9.05 22.64 -7.19
CA ALA A 91 8.13 23.70 -6.79
C ALA A 91 7.04 23.11 -5.86
N TYR A 92 7.34 22.97 -4.59
CA TYR A 92 6.41 22.38 -3.61
C TYR A 92 5.26 23.32 -3.23
N PRO A 93 4.09 22.75 -2.89
CA PRO A 93 2.99 23.51 -2.31
C PRO A 93 3.34 24.00 -0.89
N ALA A 94 2.61 25.01 -0.42
CA ALA A 94 2.84 25.65 0.90
C ALA A 94 2.78 24.70 2.10
N ARG A 95 2.23 23.50 1.96
CA ARG A 95 2.23 22.46 2.99
C ARG A 95 3.62 21.90 3.27
N VAL A 96 4.50 21.86 2.28
CA VAL A 96 5.90 21.47 2.48
C VAL A 96 6.62 22.64 3.18
N ARG A 97 7.09 22.39 4.38
CA ARG A 97 7.67 23.41 5.26
C ARG A 97 9.17 23.25 5.44
N PHE A 98 9.70 22.10 5.10
CA PHE A 98 11.12 21.80 5.17
C PHE A 98 11.50 20.79 4.09
N GLU A 99 12.71 20.88 3.59
CA GLU A 99 13.25 20.00 2.57
C GLU A 99 14.54 19.36 3.05
N ILE A 100 14.61 18.01 2.95
CA ILE A 100 15.81 17.22 3.26
C ILE A 100 16.50 16.88 1.94
N ALA A 101 17.78 17.17 1.82
CA ALA A 101 18.61 16.64 0.74
C ALA A 101 18.95 15.17 1.05
N GLU A 102 18.49 14.23 0.20
CA GLU A 102 18.60 12.78 0.43
C GLU A 102 20.01 12.34 0.84
N GLY A 103 21.04 12.82 0.13
CA GLY A 103 22.44 12.43 0.34
C GLY A 103 23.16 13.18 1.46
N ASP A 104 22.58 14.25 2.04
CA ASP A 104 23.22 15.08 3.05
C ASP A 104 22.68 14.77 4.46
N ILE A 105 23.47 14.03 5.25
CA ILE A 105 23.11 13.65 6.62
C ILE A 105 22.90 14.87 7.55
N SER A 106 23.52 16.02 7.27
CA SER A 106 23.34 17.23 8.07
C SER A 106 21.94 17.80 7.91
N SER A 107 21.31 17.63 6.74
CA SER A 107 19.95 18.07 6.49
C SER A 107 18.91 17.29 7.31
N TYR A 108 19.18 16.02 7.66
CA TYR A 108 18.33 15.23 8.55
C TYR A 108 18.37 15.75 10.00
N ARG A 109 19.55 16.16 10.49
CA ARG A 109 19.69 16.81 11.81
C ARG A 109 18.99 18.16 11.86
N ALA A 110 19.12 18.94 10.79
CA ALA A 110 18.44 20.23 10.66
C ALA A 110 16.91 20.04 10.64
N ALA A 111 16.39 19.00 9.96
CA ALA A 111 14.97 18.64 9.95
C ALA A 111 14.47 18.25 11.36
N ALA A 112 15.24 17.47 12.12
CA ALA A 112 14.89 17.13 13.51
C ALA A 112 14.83 18.38 14.39
N SER A 113 15.81 19.27 14.28
CA SER A 113 15.84 20.56 15.02
C SER A 113 14.64 21.43 14.64
N TYR A 114 14.31 21.51 13.36
CA TYR A 114 13.12 22.21 12.85
C TYR A 114 11.84 21.66 13.48
N LEU A 115 11.61 20.34 13.42
CA LEU A 115 10.41 19.71 13.97
C LEU A 115 10.30 19.91 15.48
N ASN A 116 11.41 19.75 16.21
CA ASN A 116 11.45 19.94 17.67
C ASN A 116 11.14 21.39 18.11
N SER A 117 11.28 22.38 17.21
CA SER A 117 10.96 23.79 17.48
C SER A 117 9.50 24.19 17.18
N ARG A 118 8.64 23.25 16.75
CA ARG A 118 7.32 23.55 16.15
C ARG A 118 6.11 23.00 16.89
N ASP A 119 6.21 22.59 18.14
CA ASP A 119 5.11 22.00 18.91
C ASP A 119 4.34 20.91 18.12
N ILE A 120 5.05 20.04 17.39
CA ILE A 120 4.46 18.94 16.64
C ILE A 120 3.96 17.89 17.63
N ASP A 121 2.68 17.46 17.47
CA ASP A 121 2.07 16.46 18.34
C ASP A 121 2.49 15.03 17.98
N VAL A 122 2.67 14.76 16.68
CA VAL A 122 3.04 13.45 16.15
C VAL A 122 3.72 13.60 14.79
N VAL A 123 4.72 12.76 14.54
CA VAL A 123 5.38 12.61 13.25
C VAL A 123 4.88 11.33 12.57
N CYS A 124 4.50 11.42 11.28
CA CYS A 124 4.21 10.27 10.42
C CYS A 124 5.33 10.10 9.39
N LEU A 125 6.14 9.06 9.54
CA LEU A 125 7.20 8.73 8.60
C LEU A 125 6.65 7.82 7.49
N GLN A 126 6.93 8.16 6.24
CA GLN A 126 6.68 7.29 5.07
C GLN A 126 7.99 6.60 4.71
N HIS A 127 8.15 5.33 5.10
CA HIS A 127 9.40 4.61 4.91
C HIS A 127 9.40 3.73 3.67
N GLU A 128 10.44 3.92 2.87
CA GLU A 128 10.89 3.04 1.79
C GLU A 128 12.42 3.11 1.74
N TYR A 129 13.11 1.99 1.61
CA TYR A 129 14.59 1.91 1.66
C TYR A 129 15.28 2.84 0.65
N GLY A 130 14.67 3.02 -0.53
CA GLY A 130 15.27 3.74 -1.65
C GLY A 130 14.98 5.24 -1.70
N ILE A 131 14.37 5.85 -0.67
CA ILE A 131 14.06 7.29 -0.67
C ILE A 131 14.87 8.12 0.34
N TYR A 132 15.69 7.45 1.14
CA TYR A 132 16.59 8.08 2.11
C TYR A 132 18.03 7.74 1.79
N GLY A 133 18.95 8.66 2.07
CA GLY A 133 20.37 8.46 1.83
C GLY A 133 21.00 7.42 2.75
N GLY A 134 22.24 7.05 2.42
CA GLY A 134 22.99 6.03 3.15
C GLY A 134 22.62 4.60 2.73
N LYS A 135 23.28 3.60 3.32
CA LYS A 135 22.99 2.20 3.06
C LYS A 135 21.60 1.87 3.59
N ALA A 136 20.76 1.26 2.73
CA ALA A 136 19.37 0.93 3.05
C ALA A 136 18.55 2.10 3.62
N GLY A 137 18.88 3.35 3.26
CA GLY A 137 18.19 4.53 3.74
C GLY A 137 18.56 4.96 5.16
N SER A 138 19.72 4.56 5.69
CA SER A 138 20.12 4.73 7.09
C SER A 138 20.19 6.17 7.56
N HIS A 139 20.31 7.18 6.68
CA HIS A 139 20.36 8.59 7.08
C HIS A 139 19.10 9.04 7.83
N ILE A 140 17.95 8.39 7.60
CA ILE A 140 16.71 8.69 8.33
C ILE A 140 16.83 8.47 9.84
N LEU A 141 17.69 7.55 10.27
CA LEU A 141 17.92 7.25 11.68
C LEU A 141 18.51 8.44 12.42
N GLU A 142 19.30 9.27 11.74
CA GLU A 142 19.87 10.49 12.31
C GLU A 142 18.77 11.53 12.65
N LEU A 143 17.69 11.54 11.87
CA LEU A 143 16.52 12.36 12.18
C LEU A 143 15.72 11.73 13.34
N LEU A 144 15.37 10.46 13.24
CA LEU A 144 14.47 9.77 14.17
C LEU A 144 15.01 9.78 15.62
N LYS A 145 16.32 9.54 15.79
CA LYS A 145 16.99 9.52 17.12
C LYS A 145 16.96 10.88 17.83
N HIS A 146 16.74 11.98 17.11
CA HIS A 146 16.71 13.32 17.66
C HIS A 146 15.31 13.90 17.83
N LEU A 147 14.25 13.19 17.38
CA LEU A 147 12.87 13.64 17.58
C LEU A 147 12.44 13.53 19.04
N ARG A 148 11.60 14.47 19.47
CA ARG A 148 11.08 14.54 20.86
C ARG A 148 9.59 14.18 20.96
N MET A 149 8.91 14.03 19.84
CA MET A 149 7.51 13.68 19.74
C MET A 149 7.35 12.24 19.26
N PRO A 150 6.21 11.58 19.52
CA PRO A 150 5.94 10.23 19.04
C PRO A 150 5.97 10.13 17.51
N VAL A 151 6.47 8.98 17.04
CA VAL A 151 6.60 8.65 15.61
C VAL A 151 5.70 7.49 15.27
N VAL A 152 4.91 7.64 14.19
CA VAL A 152 4.16 6.57 13.51
C VAL A 152 4.80 6.34 12.16
N THR A 153 5.33 5.15 11.90
CA THR A 153 6.00 4.84 10.63
C THR A 153 5.14 3.96 9.74
N THR A 154 4.86 4.43 8.53
CA THR A 154 4.27 3.63 7.47
C THR A 154 5.37 2.93 6.69
N LEU A 155 5.35 1.61 6.66
CA LEU A 155 6.31 0.78 5.93
C LEU A 155 5.73 0.38 4.57
N HIS A 156 6.28 0.93 3.49
CA HIS A 156 5.84 0.61 2.12
C HIS A 156 6.43 -0.72 1.64
N THR A 157 7.57 -1.12 2.19
CA THR A 157 8.21 -2.41 1.93
C THR A 157 8.65 -3.05 3.25
N VAL A 158 8.24 -4.30 3.47
CA VAL A 158 8.75 -5.19 4.52
C VAL A 158 9.26 -6.44 3.83
N LEU A 159 10.56 -6.70 3.94
CA LEU A 159 11.20 -7.81 3.25
C LEU A 159 11.16 -9.08 4.10
N ARG A 160 10.89 -10.22 3.46
CA ARG A 160 11.00 -11.55 4.08
C ARG A 160 12.46 -11.93 4.31
N GLU A 161 13.32 -11.58 3.37
CA GLU A 161 14.75 -11.89 3.37
C GLU A 161 15.55 -10.60 3.22
N PRO A 162 15.59 -9.73 4.27
CA PRO A 162 16.38 -8.50 4.22
C PRO A 162 17.88 -8.82 4.30
N ASP A 163 18.69 -8.02 3.62
CA ASP A 163 20.13 -8.03 3.88
C ASP A 163 20.43 -7.43 5.26
N VAL A 164 21.70 -7.45 5.67
CA VAL A 164 22.13 -7.00 7.00
C VAL A 164 21.81 -5.51 7.23
N ASP A 165 22.07 -4.65 6.23
CA ASP A 165 21.82 -3.21 6.34
C ASP A 165 20.32 -2.92 6.39
N GLN A 166 19.53 -3.58 5.55
CA GLN A 166 18.06 -3.46 5.54
C GLN A 166 17.44 -3.91 6.86
N ARG A 167 17.92 -5.03 7.42
CA ARG A 167 17.46 -5.54 8.72
C ARG A 167 17.76 -4.54 9.84
N ASN A 168 18.99 -4.08 9.92
CA ASN A 168 19.41 -3.16 10.98
C ASN A 168 18.66 -1.83 10.92
N VAL A 169 18.51 -1.26 9.72
CA VAL A 169 17.77 0.01 9.55
C VAL A 169 16.32 -0.14 9.97
N LEU A 170 15.63 -1.21 9.54
CA LEU A 170 14.22 -1.41 9.89
C LEU A 170 14.04 -1.66 11.39
N GLN A 171 14.93 -2.42 12.03
CA GLN A 171 14.89 -2.63 13.49
C GLN A 171 15.07 -1.33 14.27
N GLU A 172 16.01 -0.48 13.85
CA GLU A 172 16.21 0.86 14.46
C GLU A 172 14.98 1.76 14.24
N ILE A 173 14.39 1.76 13.04
CA ILE A 173 13.14 2.49 12.76
C ILE A 173 12.02 1.98 13.65
N ALA A 174 11.89 0.67 13.78
CA ALA A 174 10.88 0.05 14.64
C ALA A 174 11.09 0.44 16.11
N ALA A 175 12.33 0.52 16.59
CA ALA A 175 12.65 0.96 17.94
C ALA A 175 12.29 2.44 18.17
N CYS A 176 12.52 3.30 17.18
CA CYS A 176 12.21 4.74 17.23
C CYS A 176 10.73 5.07 17.01
N SER A 177 9.90 4.13 16.64
CA SER A 177 8.47 4.35 16.32
C SER A 177 7.58 3.85 17.44
N GLU A 178 6.53 4.59 17.79
CA GLU A 178 5.49 4.15 18.73
C GLU A 178 4.53 3.15 18.08
N ARG A 179 4.24 3.34 16.79
CA ARG A 179 3.37 2.49 15.97
C ARG A 179 3.98 2.28 14.60
N LEU A 180 3.76 1.10 14.03
CA LEU A 180 4.13 0.76 12.67
C LEU A 180 2.87 0.47 11.87
N VAL A 181 2.72 1.14 10.74
CA VAL A 181 1.62 0.93 9.80
C VAL A 181 2.11 0.08 8.64
N VAL A 182 1.40 -0.98 8.34
CA VAL A 182 1.59 -1.83 7.15
C VAL A 182 0.29 -1.97 6.38
N MET A 183 0.38 -2.29 5.08
CA MET A 183 -0.77 -2.29 4.18
C MET A 183 -1.22 -3.70 3.78
N SER A 184 -0.53 -4.74 4.26
CA SER A 184 -0.83 -6.15 3.96
C SER A 184 -0.59 -7.04 5.17
N GLU A 185 -1.34 -8.14 5.27
CA GLU A 185 -1.14 -9.18 6.29
C GLU A 185 0.24 -9.83 6.17
N HIS A 186 0.75 -10.00 4.94
CA HIS A 186 2.11 -10.49 4.72
C HIS A 186 3.15 -9.58 5.37
N SER A 187 3.02 -8.27 5.23
CA SER A 187 3.94 -7.31 5.85
C SER A 187 3.85 -7.35 7.38
N SER A 188 2.64 -7.48 7.95
CA SER A 188 2.44 -7.62 9.39
C SER A 188 3.13 -8.86 9.92
N ARG A 189 2.92 -10.01 9.26
CA ARG A 189 3.57 -11.27 9.61
C ARG A 189 5.10 -11.19 9.52
N PHE A 190 5.65 -10.59 8.47
CA PHE A 190 7.11 -10.44 8.34
C PHE A 190 7.70 -9.54 9.42
N LEU A 191 7.00 -8.48 9.83
CA LEU A 191 7.43 -7.67 10.97
C LEU A 191 7.57 -8.49 12.25
N GLN A 192 6.62 -9.39 12.49
CA GLN A 192 6.63 -10.26 13.68
C GLN A 192 7.71 -11.35 13.55
N GLU A 193 7.70 -12.12 12.47
CA GLU A 193 8.55 -13.30 12.30
C GLU A 193 10.02 -12.97 12.04
N VAL A 194 10.29 -11.92 11.23
CA VAL A 194 11.66 -11.58 10.76
C VAL A 194 12.30 -10.52 11.62
N PHE A 195 11.51 -9.54 12.09
CA PHE A 195 12.03 -8.38 12.82
C PHE A 195 11.70 -8.38 14.31
N GLY A 196 10.87 -9.32 14.78
CA GLY A 196 10.52 -9.47 16.20
C GLY A 196 9.63 -8.35 16.74
N VAL A 197 8.91 -7.64 15.87
CA VAL A 197 8.02 -6.55 16.28
C VAL A 197 6.76 -7.13 16.95
N PRO A 198 6.38 -6.70 18.15
CA PRO A 198 5.16 -7.17 18.81
C PRO A 198 3.90 -6.71 18.06
N ASP A 199 2.86 -7.56 18.05
CA ASP A 199 1.62 -7.35 17.32
C ASP A 199 0.89 -6.06 17.74
N ASP A 200 0.92 -5.75 19.03
CA ASP A 200 0.29 -4.53 19.58
C ASP A 200 0.93 -3.23 19.11
N LYS A 201 2.10 -3.28 18.46
CA LYS A 201 2.80 -2.15 17.85
C LYS A 201 2.44 -1.97 16.37
N ILE A 202 1.74 -2.93 15.75
CA ILE A 202 1.46 -2.97 14.33
C ILE A 202 0.01 -2.56 14.06
N ASP A 203 -0.20 -1.63 13.13
CA ASP A 203 -1.49 -1.24 12.60
C ASP A 203 -1.60 -1.70 11.14
N LEU A 204 -2.55 -2.57 10.85
CA LEU A 204 -2.88 -2.95 9.47
C LEU A 204 -3.86 -1.91 8.90
N ILE A 205 -3.35 -1.00 8.08
CA ILE A 205 -4.13 0.05 7.42
C ILE A 205 -3.96 -0.12 5.91
N PRO A 206 -5.02 -0.43 5.15
CA PRO A 206 -4.89 -0.71 3.72
C PRO A 206 -4.43 0.52 2.94
N HIS A 207 -3.88 0.29 1.74
CA HIS A 207 -3.54 1.38 0.81
C HIS A 207 -4.80 2.20 0.49
N GLY A 208 -4.71 3.52 0.61
CA GLY A 208 -5.81 4.42 0.29
C GLY A 208 -6.14 4.46 -1.20
N ILE A 209 -7.42 4.57 -1.51
CA ILE A 209 -7.93 4.71 -2.88
C ILE A 209 -8.94 5.85 -2.94
N PRO A 210 -9.12 6.51 -4.10
CA PRO A 210 -10.20 7.47 -4.27
C PRO A 210 -11.57 6.78 -4.19
N ASP A 211 -12.56 7.52 -3.73
CA ASP A 211 -13.95 7.05 -3.73
C ASP A 211 -14.57 7.26 -5.12
N LEU A 212 -14.40 6.27 -5.98
CA LEU A 212 -14.95 6.27 -7.32
C LEU A 212 -16.32 5.57 -7.32
N PRO A 213 -17.30 6.06 -8.10
CA PRO A 213 -18.54 5.34 -8.29
C PRO A 213 -18.26 4.01 -9.01
N PHE A 214 -19.08 2.99 -8.73
CA PHE A 214 -19.05 1.75 -9.52
C PHE A 214 -19.49 2.08 -10.94
N ALA A 215 -18.55 2.15 -11.87
CA ALA A 215 -18.83 2.52 -13.25
C ALA A 215 -19.01 1.26 -14.09
N ALA A 216 -20.27 0.94 -14.40
CA ALA A 216 -20.63 -0.09 -15.38
C ALA A 216 -20.45 0.36 -16.85
N SER A 217 -20.15 1.63 -17.10
CA SER A 217 -20.12 2.20 -18.45
C SER A 217 -18.76 2.72 -18.86
N LYS A 218 -18.33 2.41 -20.08
CA LYS A 218 -17.14 2.99 -20.72
C LYS A 218 -17.29 4.51 -20.87
N VAL A 219 -16.33 5.25 -20.37
CA VAL A 219 -16.21 6.69 -20.59
C VAL A 219 -15.29 6.92 -21.79
N ASP A 220 -15.79 7.63 -22.80
CA ASP A 220 -15.20 7.80 -24.14
C ASP A 220 -13.89 8.63 -24.22
N THR A 221 -13.07 8.71 -23.15
CA THR A 221 -12.14 9.83 -23.01
C THR A 221 -10.67 9.58 -23.30
N ILE A 222 -10.25 8.33 -23.67
CA ILE A 222 -8.79 8.05 -23.54
C ILE A 222 -8.02 7.94 -24.84
N ALA A 223 -8.58 7.36 -25.86
CA ALA A 223 -7.97 7.35 -27.19
C ALA A 223 -9.06 7.58 -28.23
N PRO A 224 -8.93 8.63 -29.06
CA PRO A 224 -9.87 8.81 -30.17
C PRO A 224 -9.94 7.55 -31.03
N GLY A 225 -11.14 6.97 -31.16
CA GLY A 225 -11.36 5.74 -31.94
C GLY A 225 -11.44 4.43 -31.14
N THR A 226 -11.20 4.41 -29.82
CA THR A 226 -11.27 3.19 -29.01
C THR A 226 -12.68 2.86 -28.46
N LYS A 227 -13.67 3.67 -28.74
CA LYS A 227 -15.06 3.50 -28.25
C LYS A 227 -15.66 2.14 -28.48
N LYS A 228 -15.24 1.44 -29.53
CA LYS A 228 -15.71 0.11 -29.93
C LYS A 228 -14.79 -1.02 -29.51
N ASN A 229 -13.62 -0.70 -28.92
CA ASN A 229 -12.62 -1.69 -28.59
C ASN A 229 -12.78 -2.21 -27.17
N THR A 230 -12.40 -3.47 -26.98
CA THR A 230 -12.19 -4.07 -25.67
C THR A 230 -10.81 -3.64 -25.14
N VAL A 231 -10.79 -3.01 -23.98
CA VAL A 231 -9.59 -2.38 -23.43
C VAL A 231 -8.97 -3.21 -22.31
N LEU A 232 -7.76 -3.72 -22.57
CA LEU A 232 -6.86 -4.21 -21.52
C LEU A 232 -5.97 -3.05 -21.06
N LEU A 233 -5.77 -2.91 -19.77
CA LEU A 233 -4.98 -1.83 -19.19
C LEU A 233 -3.94 -2.35 -18.20
N THR A 234 -2.70 -1.86 -18.32
CA THR A 234 -1.72 -1.86 -17.23
C THR A 234 -1.25 -0.44 -17.03
N PHE A 235 -1.28 0.08 -15.80
CA PHE A 235 -0.73 1.40 -15.52
C PHE A 235 0.31 1.38 -14.40
N GLY A 236 1.23 2.35 -14.45
CA GLY A 236 2.31 2.54 -13.50
C GLY A 236 3.60 2.93 -14.18
N LEU A 237 4.62 3.24 -13.40
CA LEU A 237 5.94 3.56 -13.95
C LEU A 237 6.55 2.34 -14.64
N LEU A 238 6.98 2.52 -15.90
CA LEU A 238 7.54 1.42 -16.70
C LEU A 238 8.90 0.99 -16.17
N SER A 239 9.00 -0.28 -15.83
CA SER A 239 10.25 -0.95 -15.42
C SER A 239 10.18 -2.45 -15.72
N PRO A 240 11.31 -3.14 -15.92
CA PRO A 240 11.32 -4.56 -16.30
C PRO A 240 10.62 -5.50 -15.33
N ASN A 241 10.64 -5.19 -14.02
CA ASN A 241 9.95 -5.99 -13.00
C ASN A 241 8.42 -5.98 -13.11
N LYS A 242 7.85 -5.09 -13.93
CA LYS A 242 6.40 -5.00 -14.15
C LYS A 242 5.86 -5.99 -15.18
N GLY A 243 6.73 -6.63 -16.00
CA GLY A 243 6.39 -7.76 -16.85
C GLY A 243 5.43 -7.46 -18.02
N PHE A 244 5.44 -6.24 -18.54
CA PHE A 244 4.59 -5.84 -19.68
C PHE A 244 4.74 -6.78 -20.89
N GLU A 245 5.91 -7.36 -21.05
CA GLU A 245 6.23 -8.33 -22.11
C GLU A 245 5.28 -9.51 -22.13
N SER A 246 4.91 -10.03 -20.95
CA SER A 246 4.03 -11.20 -20.83
C SER A 246 2.64 -10.95 -21.43
N VAL A 247 2.12 -9.73 -21.25
CA VAL A 247 0.84 -9.34 -21.85
C VAL A 247 0.98 -9.15 -23.37
N ILE A 248 2.08 -8.52 -23.83
CA ILE A 248 2.32 -8.36 -25.28
C ILE A 248 2.46 -9.72 -25.96
N HIS A 249 3.12 -10.69 -25.31
CA HIS A 249 3.20 -12.07 -25.81
C HIS A 249 1.84 -12.81 -25.82
N ALA A 250 0.92 -12.46 -24.92
CA ALA A 250 -0.43 -13.03 -24.88
C ALA A 250 -1.35 -12.51 -25.99
N LEU A 251 -1.08 -11.28 -26.52
CA LEU A 251 -1.98 -10.62 -27.48
C LEU A 251 -2.27 -11.42 -28.75
N PRO A 252 -1.31 -12.11 -29.43
CA PRO A 252 -1.67 -12.90 -30.62
C PRO A 252 -2.76 -13.94 -30.35
N GLY A 253 -2.70 -14.64 -29.21
CA GLY A 253 -3.71 -15.60 -28.78
C GLY A 253 -5.05 -14.93 -28.49
N ILE A 254 -5.05 -13.82 -27.78
CA ILE A 254 -6.27 -13.04 -27.48
C ILE A 254 -6.92 -12.52 -28.76
N LEU A 255 -6.14 -11.90 -29.65
CA LEU A 255 -6.63 -11.29 -30.90
C LEU A 255 -7.19 -12.31 -31.88
N SER A 256 -6.77 -13.59 -31.80
CA SER A 256 -7.36 -14.66 -32.60
C SER A 256 -8.83 -14.94 -32.27
N ARG A 257 -9.29 -14.58 -31.06
CA ARG A 257 -10.66 -14.75 -30.58
C ARG A 257 -11.41 -13.41 -30.49
N HIS A 258 -10.73 -12.36 -30.05
CA HIS A 258 -11.27 -11.01 -29.80
C HIS A 258 -10.43 -9.98 -30.58
N SER A 259 -10.71 -9.83 -31.87
CA SER A 259 -9.91 -8.99 -32.79
C SER A 259 -9.99 -7.49 -32.50
N ASP A 260 -10.97 -7.06 -31.70
CA ASP A 260 -11.17 -5.67 -31.28
C ASP A 260 -10.39 -5.26 -30.02
N VAL A 261 -9.63 -6.19 -29.42
CA VAL A 261 -8.85 -5.91 -28.20
C VAL A 261 -7.71 -4.94 -28.48
N VAL A 262 -7.57 -3.97 -27.58
CA VAL A 262 -6.40 -3.09 -27.50
C VAL A 262 -5.78 -3.16 -26.09
N TYR A 263 -4.46 -3.13 -26.02
CA TYR A 263 -3.71 -3.11 -24.76
C TYR A 263 -3.09 -1.74 -24.56
N ILE A 264 -3.52 -1.04 -23.49
CA ILE A 264 -3.01 0.27 -23.10
C ILE A 264 -1.96 0.09 -22.01
N ILE A 265 -0.74 0.55 -22.28
CA ILE A 265 0.35 0.66 -21.32
C ILE A 265 0.47 2.14 -20.91
N ALA A 266 -0.03 2.46 -19.72
CA ALA A 266 -0.09 3.85 -19.24
C ALA A 266 0.95 4.13 -18.16
N GLY A 267 1.85 5.09 -18.44
CA GLY A 267 2.85 5.58 -17.49
C GLY A 267 4.15 5.98 -18.15
N ALA A 268 4.90 6.85 -17.47
CA ALA A 268 6.25 7.23 -17.88
C ALA A 268 7.26 6.11 -17.51
N THR A 269 8.42 6.13 -18.14
CA THR A 269 9.55 5.30 -17.70
C THR A 269 9.93 5.66 -16.27
N HIS A 270 10.13 4.64 -15.42
CA HIS A 270 10.51 4.83 -14.01
C HIS A 270 11.75 5.75 -13.91
N PRO A 271 11.77 6.78 -13.05
CA PRO A 271 12.87 7.77 -13.02
C PRO A 271 14.25 7.15 -12.92
N HIS A 272 14.45 6.16 -12.02
CA HIS A 272 15.73 5.45 -11.91
C HIS A 272 16.11 4.68 -13.20
N VAL A 273 15.14 4.01 -13.85
CA VAL A 273 15.38 3.33 -15.12
C VAL A 273 15.75 4.34 -16.20
N ARG A 274 15.07 5.48 -16.22
CA ARG A 274 15.32 6.56 -17.19
C ARG A 274 16.71 7.17 -17.02
N LEU A 275 17.17 7.36 -15.78
CA LEU A 275 18.52 7.84 -15.48
C LEU A 275 19.60 6.87 -15.96
N CYS A 276 19.41 5.55 -15.76
CA CYS A 276 20.41 4.54 -16.10
C CYS A 276 20.39 4.12 -17.58
N LYS A 277 19.20 4.03 -18.19
CA LYS A 277 18.99 3.40 -19.51
C LYS A 277 18.08 4.22 -20.45
N GLY A 278 17.72 5.44 -20.09
CA GLY A 278 16.78 6.25 -20.88
C GLY A 278 15.43 5.53 -21.06
N ASP A 279 14.88 5.64 -22.26
CA ASP A 279 13.62 4.99 -22.63
C ASP A 279 13.81 3.62 -23.33
N GLN A 280 15.00 3.02 -23.20
CA GLN A 280 15.35 1.76 -23.87
C GLN A 280 14.33 0.65 -23.61
N TYR A 281 13.86 0.51 -22.38
CA TYR A 281 12.88 -0.51 -22.03
C TYR A 281 11.56 -0.35 -22.80
N ARG A 282 11.05 0.89 -22.94
CA ARG A 282 9.87 1.15 -23.76
C ARG A 282 10.09 0.81 -25.23
N PHE A 283 11.25 1.18 -25.78
CA PHE A 283 11.59 0.83 -27.18
C PHE A 283 11.66 -0.69 -27.39
N GLN A 284 12.14 -1.45 -26.39
CA GLN A 284 12.13 -2.91 -26.44
C GLN A 284 10.70 -3.47 -26.48
N LEU A 285 9.77 -2.92 -25.67
CA LEU A 285 8.36 -3.32 -25.71
C LEU A 285 7.70 -2.98 -27.06
N GLN A 286 7.99 -1.83 -27.64
CA GLN A 286 7.51 -1.46 -28.98
C GLN A 286 8.05 -2.39 -30.08
N ALA A 287 9.33 -2.71 -30.01
CA ALA A 287 9.96 -3.64 -30.95
C ALA A 287 9.37 -5.06 -30.81
N LEU A 288 9.06 -5.49 -29.58
CA LEU A 288 8.39 -6.77 -29.31
C LEU A 288 6.98 -6.80 -29.93
N ALA A 289 6.18 -5.75 -29.71
CA ALA A 289 4.84 -5.66 -30.30
C ALA A 289 4.89 -5.73 -31.83
N LYS A 290 5.86 -5.03 -32.46
CA LYS A 290 6.09 -5.09 -33.90
C LYS A 290 6.51 -6.49 -34.37
N LYS A 291 7.44 -7.14 -33.64
CA LYS A 291 7.90 -8.51 -33.96
C LYS A 291 6.76 -9.51 -33.96
N LEU A 292 5.80 -9.33 -33.05
CA LEU A 292 4.61 -10.21 -32.93
C LEU A 292 3.45 -9.80 -33.83
N GLY A 293 3.58 -8.70 -34.62
CA GLY A 293 2.54 -8.21 -35.52
C GLY A 293 1.32 -7.59 -34.82
N VAL A 294 1.48 -7.17 -33.54
CA VAL A 294 0.39 -6.62 -32.72
C VAL A 294 0.60 -5.11 -32.40
N GLU A 295 1.47 -4.42 -33.10
CA GLU A 295 1.81 -3.02 -32.83
C GLU A 295 0.59 -2.09 -32.93
N LYS A 296 -0.40 -2.40 -33.73
CA LYS A 296 -1.64 -1.62 -33.86
C LYS A 296 -2.59 -1.80 -32.68
N ASN A 297 -2.40 -2.86 -31.90
CA ASN A 297 -3.20 -3.21 -30.74
C ASN A 297 -2.53 -2.83 -29.42
N VAL A 298 -1.31 -2.26 -29.45
CA VAL A 298 -0.60 -1.81 -28.24
C VAL A 298 -0.46 -0.27 -28.26
N ILE A 299 -1.05 0.37 -27.27
CA ILE A 299 -1.06 1.83 -27.13
C ILE A 299 -0.17 2.22 -25.95
N PHE A 300 0.89 2.98 -26.20
CA PHE A 300 1.79 3.51 -25.18
C PHE A 300 1.39 4.93 -24.80
N TYR A 301 0.89 5.08 -23.56
CA TYR A 301 0.55 6.39 -22.99
C TYR A 301 1.71 6.88 -22.12
N ASN A 302 2.77 7.37 -22.80
CA ASN A 302 4.08 7.63 -22.22
C ASN A 302 4.17 8.98 -21.50
N ARG A 303 3.45 9.13 -20.39
CA ARG A 303 3.58 10.27 -19.48
C ARG A 303 3.18 9.92 -18.07
N PHE A 304 3.60 10.71 -17.10
CA PHE A 304 3.06 10.64 -15.76
C PHE A 304 1.60 11.08 -15.79
N VAL A 305 0.73 10.23 -15.31
CA VAL A 305 -0.73 10.38 -15.41
C VAL A 305 -1.24 11.10 -14.17
N SER A 306 -2.03 12.14 -14.35
CA SER A 306 -2.69 12.82 -13.24
C SER A 306 -3.74 11.90 -12.58
N PRO A 307 -4.14 12.16 -11.32
CA PRO A 307 -5.18 11.36 -10.65
C PRO A 307 -6.49 11.31 -11.43
N GLN A 308 -6.90 12.40 -12.06
CA GLN A 308 -8.12 12.49 -12.88
C GLN A 308 -8.02 11.65 -14.14
N GLU A 309 -6.89 11.74 -14.84
CA GLU A 309 -6.64 10.93 -16.03
C GLU A 309 -6.55 9.45 -15.68
N MET A 310 -5.93 9.12 -14.54
CA MET A 310 -5.85 7.75 -14.06
C MET A 310 -7.23 7.17 -13.76
N ALA A 311 -8.10 7.95 -13.11
CA ALA A 311 -9.49 7.55 -12.89
C ALA A 311 -10.20 7.28 -14.22
N SER A 312 -10.04 8.15 -15.21
CA SER A 312 -10.63 7.98 -16.56
C SER A 312 -10.07 6.75 -17.28
N LEU A 313 -8.75 6.51 -17.24
CA LEU A 313 -8.10 5.33 -17.81
C LEU A 313 -8.64 4.03 -17.20
N VAL A 314 -8.68 3.97 -15.87
CA VAL A 314 -9.12 2.78 -15.18
C VAL A 314 -10.60 2.52 -15.39
N THR A 315 -11.44 3.56 -15.32
CA THR A 315 -12.90 3.38 -15.53
C THR A 315 -13.25 2.92 -16.95
N SER A 316 -12.47 3.30 -17.98
CA SER A 316 -12.70 2.87 -19.36
C SER A 316 -12.12 1.48 -19.69
N ALA A 317 -11.25 0.91 -18.84
CA ALA A 317 -10.74 -0.43 -19.05
C ALA A 317 -11.80 -1.52 -18.79
N ASP A 318 -11.80 -2.57 -19.59
CA ASP A 318 -12.60 -3.78 -19.36
C ASP A 318 -11.86 -4.73 -18.41
N ILE A 319 -10.57 -4.94 -18.63
CA ILE A 319 -9.72 -5.79 -17.79
C ILE A 319 -8.46 -5.02 -17.41
N TYR A 320 -8.13 -5.02 -16.14
CA TYR A 320 -6.87 -4.50 -15.61
C TYR A 320 -5.89 -5.64 -15.35
N ILE A 321 -4.65 -5.54 -15.85
CA ILE A 321 -3.65 -6.60 -15.76
C ILE A 321 -2.41 -6.10 -15.01
N THR A 322 -1.95 -6.83 -13.97
CA THR A 322 -0.68 -6.59 -13.28
C THR A 322 0.23 -7.82 -13.39
N PRO A 323 1.03 -7.93 -14.46
CA PRO A 323 1.83 -9.12 -14.76
C PRO A 323 3.23 -9.05 -14.13
N TYR A 324 3.35 -8.64 -12.86
CA TYR A 324 4.63 -8.46 -12.18
C TYR A 324 5.43 -9.76 -12.17
N ARG A 325 6.76 -9.65 -12.25
CA ARG A 325 7.65 -10.82 -12.46
C ARG A 325 8.11 -11.49 -11.17
N TYR A 326 7.97 -10.81 -10.02
CA TYR A 326 8.51 -11.30 -8.75
C TYR A 326 7.42 -11.28 -7.67
N GLU A 327 7.47 -12.28 -6.80
CA GLU A 327 6.50 -12.42 -5.70
C GLU A 327 6.66 -11.34 -4.60
N ALA A 328 7.87 -10.82 -4.40
CA ALA A 328 8.21 -9.93 -3.29
C ALA A 328 7.73 -8.48 -3.49
N GLN A 329 6.47 -8.31 -3.88
CA GLN A 329 5.83 -6.99 -3.96
C GLN A 329 4.87 -6.84 -2.78
N ALA A 330 5.29 -6.09 -1.75
CA ALA A 330 4.54 -5.93 -0.51
C ALA A 330 3.27 -5.08 -0.66
N VAL A 331 3.28 -4.08 -1.56
CA VAL A 331 2.16 -3.17 -1.81
C VAL A 331 2.13 -2.78 -3.29
N SER A 332 0.94 -2.62 -3.85
CA SER A 332 0.72 -2.09 -5.21
C SER A 332 -0.45 -1.11 -5.20
N GLY A 333 -0.13 0.18 -5.22
CA GLY A 333 -1.14 1.24 -5.29
C GLY A 333 -1.98 1.17 -6.56
N THR A 334 -1.38 0.74 -7.68
CA THR A 334 -2.10 0.59 -8.96
C THR A 334 -3.11 -0.55 -8.91
N LEU A 335 -2.77 -1.68 -8.28
CA LEU A 335 -3.71 -2.79 -8.06
C LEU A 335 -4.85 -2.36 -7.12
N ALA A 336 -4.50 -1.70 -5.99
CA ALA A 336 -5.49 -1.18 -5.05
C ALA A 336 -6.48 -0.23 -5.74
N PHE A 337 -5.99 0.65 -6.60
CA PHE A 337 -6.80 1.59 -7.37
C PHE A 337 -7.76 0.87 -8.34
N ALA A 338 -7.26 -0.10 -9.11
CA ALA A 338 -8.08 -0.89 -10.04
C ALA A 338 -9.18 -1.69 -9.29
N LEU A 339 -8.82 -2.27 -8.14
CA LEU A 339 -9.77 -2.95 -7.25
C LEU A 339 -10.86 -1.97 -6.78
N GLY A 340 -10.46 -0.77 -6.36
CA GLY A 340 -11.36 0.30 -5.91
C GLY A 340 -12.32 0.82 -6.96
N ALA A 341 -11.90 0.80 -8.21
CA ALA A 341 -12.73 1.13 -9.36
C ALA A 341 -13.65 -0.02 -9.81
N GLY A 342 -13.61 -1.17 -9.12
CA GLY A 342 -14.40 -2.34 -9.47
C GLY A 342 -14.02 -2.94 -10.83
N LYS A 343 -12.73 -3.00 -11.15
CA LYS A 343 -12.29 -3.61 -12.41
C LYS A 343 -12.18 -5.12 -12.30
N THR A 344 -12.43 -5.79 -13.41
CA THR A 344 -12.00 -7.17 -13.60
C THR A 344 -10.48 -7.21 -13.62
N ILE A 345 -9.87 -8.04 -12.80
CA ILE A 345 -8.42 -8.01 -12.58
C ILE A 345 -7.79 -9.37 -12.89
N ILE A 346 -6.71 -9.36 -13.68
CA ILE A 346 -5.79 -10.48 -13.85
C ILE A 346 -4.44 -10.05 -13.27
N SER A 347 -3.83 -10.91 -12.45
CA SER A 347 -2.55 -10.63 -11.82
C SER A 347 -1.68 -11.86 -11.71
N THR A 348 -0.36 -11.69 -11.69
CA THR A 348 0.56 -12.69 -11.16
C THR A 348 0.45 -12.75 -9.64
N PRO A 349 0.82 -13.89 -8.99
CA PRO A 349 0.56 -14.12 -7.57
C PRO A 349 1.63 -13.52 -6.66
N TYR A 350 1.97 -12.23 -6.83
CA TYR A 350 2.83 -11.55 -5.87
C TYR A 350 2.08 -11.33 -4.54
N TRP A 351 2.79 -11.17 -3.44
CA TRP A 351 2.24 -11.19 -2.07
C TRP A 351 0.99 -10.34 -1.91
N TYR A 352 1.04 -9.07 -2.32
CA TYR A 352 -0.12 -8.18 -2.20
C TYR A 352 -1.29 -8.58 -3.09
N ALA A 353 -1.02 -9.14 -4.27
CA ALA A 353 -2.07 -9.59 -5.18
C ALA A 353 -2.77 -10.85 -4.65
N THR A 354 -2.04 -11.80 -4.08
CA THR A 354 -2.64 -13.02 -3.50
C THR A 354 -3.62 -12.69 -2.37
N GLU A 355 -3.29 -11.68 -1.57
CA GLU A 355 -4.15 -11.22 -0.49
C GLU A 355 -5.35 -10.40 -1.00
N LEU A 356 -5.08 -9.44 -1.87
CA LEU A 356 -6.08 -8.48 -2.31
C LEU A 356 -7.12 -9.11 -3.25
N LEU A 357 -6.70 -10.08 -4.09
CA LEU A 357 -7.53 -10.75 -5.09
C LEU A 357 -8.15 -12.07 -4.63
N ALA A 358 -7.95 -12.46 -3.37
CA ALA A 358 -8.61 -13.63 -2.79
C ALA A 358 -10.14 -13.55 -2.93
N ASP A 359 -10.83 -14.66 -2.67
CA ASP A 359 -12.30 -14.78 -2.67
C ASP A 359 -12.95 -14.35 -4.00
N GLY A 360 -12.26 -14.58 -5.12
CA GLY A 360 -12.77 -14.27 -6.45
C GLY A 360 -12.85 -12.78 -6.80
N ARG A 361 -12.02 -11.95 -6.16
CA ARG A 361 -11.89 -10.52 -6.48
C ARG A 361 -10.98 -10.24 -7.67
N GLY A 362 -10.28 -11.28 -8.17
CA GLY A 362 -9.44 -11.26 -9.36
C GLY A 362 -9.00 -12.66 -9.74
N ALA A 363 -8.42 -12.80 -10.93
CA ALA A 363 -7.83 -14.03 -11.43
C ALA A 363 -6.30 -13.98 -11.24
N LEU A 364 -5.71 -15.04 -10.66
CA LEU A 364 -4.28 -15.19 -10.52
C LEU A 364 -3.75 -16.16 -11.59
N VAL A 365 -2.69 -15.74 -12.29
CA VAL A 365 -2.01 -16.51 -13.33
C VAL A 365 -0.54 -16.71 -12.96
N PRO A 366 0.14 -17.78 -13.39
CA PRO A 366 1.56 -17.98 -13.09
C PRO A 366 2.44 -16.83 -13.57
N PHE A 367 3.60 -16.65 -12.91
CA PHE A 367 4.60 -15.67 -13.33
C PHE A 367 5.12 -16.00 -14.73
N GLU A 368 5.29 -14.96 -15.55
CA GLU A 368 5.88 -15.04 -16.90
C GLU A 368 5.13 -15.99 -17.87
N ASP A 369 3.91 -16.40 -17.57
CA ASP A 369 3.08 -17.27 -18.40
C ASP A 369 2.09 -16.45 -19.25
N SER A 370 2.50 -16.15 -20.48
CA SER A 370 1.68 -15.43 -21.45
C SER A 370 0.49 -16.25 -21.94
N GLY A 371 0.59 -17.59 -21.94
CA GLY A 371 -0.52 -18.50 -22.28
C GLY A 371 -1.64 -18.40 -21.25
N ALA A 372 -1.30 -18.52 -19.97
CA ALA A 372 -2.26 -18.37 -18.88
C ALA A 372 -2.89 -16.96 -18.85
N ILE A 373 -2.14 -15.91 -19.19
CA ILE A 373 -2.71 -14.55 -19.34
C ILE A 373 -3.72 -14.52 -20.48
N ALA A 374 -3.41 -15.15 -21.64
CA ALA A 374 -4.31 -15.20 -22.78
C ALA A 374 -5.59 -15.95 -22.42
N ASP A 375 -5.48 -17.14 -21.85
CA ASP A 375 -6.62 -18.00 -21.48
C ASP A 375 -7.53 -17.31 -20.46
N ALA A 376 -6.95 -16.71 -19.41
CA ALA A 376 -7.72 -15.97 -18.42
C ALA A 376 -8.42 -14.75 -19.03
N THR A 377 -7.76 -14.04 -19.94
CA THR A 377 -8.34 -12.88 -20.63
C THR A 377 -9.52 -13.31 -21.50
N ILE A 378 -9.33 -14.33 -22.34
CA ILE A 378 -10.38 -14.88 -23.22
C ILE A 378 -11.56 -15.38 -22.38
N GLY A 379 -11.30 -16.19 -21.37
CA GLY A 379 -12.36 -16.72 -20.51
C GLY A 379 -13.20 -15.64 -19.83
N LEU A 380 -12.56 -14.55 -19.38
CA LEU A 380 -13.27 -13.40 -18.79
C LEU A 380 -13.98 -12.54 -19.84
N LEU A 381 -13.51 -12.50 -21.09
CA LEU A 381 -14.19 -11.78 -22.16
C LEU A 381 -15.39 -12.56 -22.69
N ASP A 382 -15.35 -13.90 -22.66
CA ASP A 382 -16.43 -14.79 -23.09
C ASP A 382 -17.54 -14.92 -22.02
N ASP A 383 -17.29 -14.55 -20.74
CA ASP A 383 -18.25 -14.67 -19.63
C ASP A 383 -18.49 -13.33 -18.92
N ASP A 384 -19.45 -12.57 -19.40
CA ASP A 384 -19.88 -11.29 -18.82
C ASP A 384 -20.34 -11.44 -17.37
N THR A 385 -21.01 -12.55 -17.04
CA THR A 385 -21.53 -12.81 -15.69
C THR A 385 -20.39 -13.00 -14.68
N ALA A 386 -19.40 -13.81 -15.03
CA ALA A 386 -18.21 -14.01 -14.19
C ALA A 386 -17.43 -12.70 -14.02
N ARG A 387 -17.30 -11.93 -15.11
CA ARG A 387 -16.61 -10.64 -15.10
C ARG A 387 -17.31 -9.62 -14.19
N GLU A 388 -18.64 -9.50 -14.29
CA GLU A 388 -19.44 -8.61 -13.45
C GLU A 388 -19.40 -9.05 -11.97
N ALA A 389 -19.51 -10.32 -11.70
CA ALA A 389 -19.44 -10.87 -10.36
C ALA A 389 -18.06 -10.61 -9.70
N MET A 390 -16.96 -10.73 -10.46
CA MET A 390 -15.62 -10.40 -10.00
C MET A 390 -15.50 -8.90 -9.68
N SER A 391 -15.95 -8.04 -10.60
CA SER A 391 -15.95 -6.58 -10.45
C SER A 391 -16.71 -6.12 -9.21
N ASN A 392 -17.91 -6.67 -8.99
CA ASN A 392 -18.74 -6.37 -7.82
C ASN A 392 -18.03 -6.75 -6.51
N ARG A 393 -17.44 -7.97 -6.43
CA ARG A 393 -16.69 -8.40 -5.23
C ARG A 393 -15.49 -7.49 -4.97
N ALA A 394 -14.74 -7.13 -6.01
CA ALA A 394 -13.61 -6.22 -5.93
C ALA A 394 -14.02 -4.85 -5.38
N TYR A 395 -15.07 -4.26 -5.96
CA TYR A 395 -15.58 -2.95 -5.56
C TYR A 395 -16.06 -2.92 -4.11
N LEU A 396 -16.89 -3.90 -3.71
CA LEU A 396 -17.45 -3.97 -2.36
C LEU A 396 -16.35 -4.12 -1.30
N TYR A 397 -15.38 -5.00 -1.55
CA TYR A 397 -14.23 -5.17 -0.66
C TYR A 397 -13.42 -3.88 -0.51
N ALA A 398 -13.20 -3.17 -1.60
CA ALA A 398 -12.37 -1.97 -1.62
C ALA A 398 -12.99 -0.76 -0.90
N ARG A 399 -14.29 -0.78 -0.59
CA ARG A 399 -14.93 0.35 0.15
C ARG A 399 -14.31 0.65 1.51
N ARG A 400 -13.64 -0.34 2.12
CA ARG A 400 -12.86 -0.13 3.36
C ARG A 400 -11.55 0.62 3.15
N MET A 401 -11.08 0.71 1.89
CA MET A 401 -9.80 1.29 1.50
C MET A 401 -9.91 2.75 1.03
N ILE A 402 -11.11 3.34 0.96
CA ILE A 402 -11.28 4.73 0.54
C ILE A 402 -10.56 5.68 1.49
N TRP A 403 -9.98 6.75 0.92
CA TRP A 403 -9.07 7.64 1.64
C TRP A 403 -9.63 8.21 2.94
N ASN A 404 -10.95 8.50 3.03
CA ASN A 404 -11.53 9.00 4.29
C ASN A 404 -11.45 7.96 5.41
N ARG A 405 -11.70 6.68 5.13
CA ARG A 405 -11.56 5.59 6.12
C ARG A 405 -10.11 5.33 6.49
N VAL A 406 -9.20 5.41 5.51
CA VAL A 406 -7.77 5.32 5.75
C VAL A 406 -7.29 6.47 6.65
N ALA A 407 -7.71 7.72 6.38
CA ALA A 407 -7.41 8.87 7.22
C ALA A 407 -7.89 8.69 8.67
N GLN A 408 -9.09 8.12 8.86
CA GLN A 408 -9.61 7.81 10.20
C GLN A 408 -8.75 6.76 10.91
N SER A 409 -8.25 5.75 10.18
CA SER A 409 -7.37 4.72 10.75
C SER A 409 -6.01 5.31 11.14
N TYR A 410 -5.42 6.17 10.30
CA TYR A 410 -4.20 6.89 10.64
C TYR A 410 -4.39 7.80 11.86
N MET A 411 -5.52 8.49 11.96
CA MET A 411 -5.79 9.32 13.13
C MET A 411 -5.86 8.50 14.41
N ARG A 412 -6.44 7.29 14.38
CA ARG A 412 -6.43 6.36 15.53
C ARG A 412 -5.01 5.95 15.90
N ALA A 413 -4.16 5.63 14.92
CA ALA A 413 -2.76 5.31 15.16
C ALA A 413 -1.99 6.49 15.78
N PHE A 414 -2.23 7.72 15.33
CA PHE A 414 -1.63 8.93 15.90
C PHE A 414 -2.06 9.19 17.34
N VAL A 415 -3.34 9.03 17.64
CA VAL A 415 -3.86 9.14 19.02
C VAL A 415 -3.23 8.07 19.91
N SER A 416 -3.16 6.82 19.45
CA SER A 416 -2.54 5.72 20.18
C SER A 416 -1.06 5.99 20.48
N ALA A 417 -0.29 6.46 19.48
CA ALA A 417 1.12 6.79 19.65
C ALA A 417 1.32 7.88 20.72
N ARG A 418 0.49 8.92 20.73
CA ARG A 418 0.57 9.98 21.74
C ARG A 418 0.26 9.48 23.16
N VAL A 419 -0.75 8.63 23.31
CA VAL A 419 -1.13 8.04 24.61
C VAL A 419 0.00 7.17 25.15
N ASN A 420 0.60 6.33 24.31
CA ASN A 420 1.72 5.46 24.70
C ASN A 420 2.94 6.26 25.17
N CYS A 421 3.26 7.36 24.49
CA CYS A 421 4.36 8.25 24.86
C CYS A 421 4.13 8.97 26.22
N MET A 422 2.87 9.19 26.62
CA MET A 422 2.51 9.84 27.89
C MET A 422 2.47 8.86 29.09
N GLN A 423 2.61 7.54 28.88
CA GLN A 423 2.60 6.51 29.91
C GLN A 423 3.97 5.80 30.00
N PRO A 424 4.97 6.37 30.68
CA PRO A 424 6.34 5.83 30.71
C PRO A 424 6.48 4.46 31.39
N ASP A 425 5.50 4.03 32.18
CA ASP A 425 5.65 2.86 33.06
C ASP A 425 5.43 1.49 32.38
N ARG A 426 5.18 1.39 31.08
CA ARG A 426 5.06 0.13 30.33
C ARG A 426 6.33 -0.34 29.61
N LEU A 427 7.37 0.47 29.57
CA LEU A 427 8.66 0.12 28.99
C LEU A 427 9.62 -0.35 30.09
N GLY A 428 9.31 -1.45 30.74
CA GLY A 428 10.20 -2.16 31.66
C GLY A 428 11.37 -2.82 30.94
N PHE A 429 12.22 -2.04 30.27
CA PHE A 429 13.60 -2.44 30.02
C PHE A 429 14.46 -1.94 31.17
N SER A 430 14.57 -2.76 32.23
CA SER A 430 15.61 -2.61 33.23
C SER A 430 16.97 -2.70 32.52
N VAL A 431 17.64 -1.56 32.36
CA VAL A 431 19.08 -1.54 32.13
C VAL A 431 19.70 -2.17 33.38
N GLN A 432 20.05 -3.46 33.33
CA GLN A 432 20.95 -4.04 34.32
C GLN A 432 22.30 -3.35 34.16
N THR A 433 22.54 -2.36 35.00
CA THR A 433 23.88 -1.85 35.27
C THR A 433 24.68 -3.03 35.84
N VAL A 434 25.57 -3.57 35.01
CA VAL A 434 26.62 -4.49 35.48
C VAL A 434 27.55 -3.69 36.34
N GLU A 435 27.31 -3.65 37.64
CA GLU A 435 28.32 -3.22 38.64
C GLU A 435 29.51 -4.17 38.56
N ARG A 436 30.61 -3.70 38.01
CA ARG A 436 31.90 -4.35 38.14
C ARG A 436 32.34 -4.22 39.62
N SER A 437 32.09 -5.27 40.39
CA SER A 437 32.72 -5.41 41.70
C SER A 437 34.24 -5.62 41.54
N ASN A 438 34.98 -4.56 41.70
CA ASN A 438 36.41 -4.60 41.97
C ASN A 438 36.61 -5.07 43.41
N THR A 439 36.90 -6.34 43.66
CA THR A 439 37.48 -6.79 44.88
C THR A 439 38.96 -7.12 44.66
N SER A 440 39.79 -6.16 45.04
CA SER A 440 41.18 -6.35 45.33
C SER A 440 41.36 -7.40 46.43
N ARG A 441 42.13 -8.45 46.20
CA ARG A 441 42.87 -9.18 47.24
C ARG A 441 44.34 -9.18 46.92
N LEU A 442 45.04 -8.26 47.60
CA LEU A 442 46.43 -8.45 47.99
C LEU A 442 46.44 -9.42 49.16
N ALA A 443 47.25 -10.48 49.11
CA ALA A 443 48.08 -10.96 50.20
C ALA A 443 48.86 -12.20 49.76
N SER A 444 50.15 -12.04 49.73
CA SER A 444 51.24 -12.86 50.34
C SER A 444 51.30 -14.37 50.02
N ALA A 445 52.25 -14.82 49.27
CA ALA A 445 53.43 -15.58 49.61
C ALA A 445 54.30 -15.80 48.37
#